data_dd07ec0fd0d5bfbf0595582b8536a77d
#
_entry.id   dd07ec0fd0d5bfbf0595582b8536a77d
#
_cell.length_a   1.000
_cell.length_b   1.000
_cell.length_c   1.000
_cell.angle_alpha   90.00
_cell.angle_beta   90.00
_cell.angle_gamma   90.00
#
_symmetry.space_group_name_H-M   'P 1'
#
loop_
_entity.id
_entity.type
_entity.pdbx_description
1 polymer ?
#
loop_
_entity_poly.entity_id
_entity_poly.type
_entity_poly.pdbx_seq_one_letter_code
_entity_poly.pdbx_strand_id
1 'polypeptide(L)'
;MKKILLGIFMFLLIISCGENPETVVSKFIDNVKEKKFDEASKYSVNKDFTKDLKLEYNNKMQQLFFETLFKNIKYEIVGKEKQGDVTIITVSVENVDTQKVFMMIFQKLLKDTFSQSNTPPIEEEFKKVLESKEVPKAKNVTKFVVVKTKEGNKINVTAENIDVLFGKLNTTLANLNTLGTDGEEENDNENQILQEGPNAGKDQKLTEPKLDKK
;
A
#
# COMPACT_ATOMS: atom_id res chain seq x y z
N MET A 1 -36.31 -31.14 -26.15
CA MET A 1 -35.04 -30.45 -26.50
C MET A 1 -35.11 -28.94 -26.42
N LYS A 2 -36.15 -28.23 -26.93
CA LYS A 2 -36.26 -26.74 -26.84
C LYS A 2 -36.31 -26.18 -25.41
N LYS A 3 -36.92 -26.91 -24.44
CA LYS A 3 -37.01 -26.45 -23.04
C LYS A 3 -35.66 -26.57 -22.27
N ILE A 4 -34.79 -27.48 -22.66
CA ILE A 4 -33.45 -27.66 -22.06
C ILE A 4 -32.50 -26.56 -22.55
N LEU A 5 -32.64 -26.16 -23.83
CA LEU A 5 -31.83 -25.07 -24.41
C LEU A 5 -32.14 -23.73 -23.77
N LEU A 6 -33.41 -23.46 -23.42
CA LEU A 6 -33.84 -22.24 -22.75
C LEU A 6 -33.29 -22.14 -21.32
N GLY A 7 -33.21 -23.28 -20.60
CA GLY A 7 -32.63 -23.33 -19.24
C GLY A 7 -31.13 -23.08 -19.24
N ILE A 8 -30.39 -23.57 -20.22
CA ILE A 8 -28.94 -23.34 -20.37
C ILE A 8 -28.66 -21.88 -20.72
N PHE A 9 -29.50 -21.28 -21.60
CA PHE A 9 -29.34 -19.87 -21.96
C PHE A 9 -29.63 -18.91 -20.78
N MET A 10 -30.58 -19.26 -19.91
CA MET A 10 -30.90 -18.47 -18.72
C MET A 10 -29.80 -18.57 -17.64
N PHE A 11 -29.08 -19.71 -17.57
CA PHE A 11 -27.95 -19.90 -16.66
C PHE A 11 -26.71 -19.12 -17.09
N LEU A 12 -26.53 -18.89 -18.40
CA LEU A 12 -25.41 -18.08 -18.94
C LEU A 12 -25.56 -16.56 -18.69
N LEU A 13 -26.78 -16.08 -18.42
CA LEU A 13 -27.00 -14.66 -18.12
C LEU A 13 -26.64 -14.27 -16.66
N ILE A 14 -26.42 -15.23 -15.76
CA ILE A 14 -26.09 -14.97 -14.35
C ILE A 14 -24.58 -14.71 -14.15
N ILE A 15 -23.74 -15.08 -15.13
CA ILE A 15 -22.27 -14.97 -15.04
C ILE A 15 -21.76 -13.54 -15.35
N SER A 16 -22.63 -12.63 -15.79
CA SER A 16 -22.25 -11.25 -16.15
C SER A 16 -22.25 -10.26 -14.97
N CYS A 17 -22.52 -10.71 -13.75
CA CYS A 17 -22.42 -9.83 -12.58
C CYS A 17 -20.99 -9.93 -12.05
N GLY A 18 -20.13 -9.02 -12.47
CA GLY A 18 -18.77 -8.90 -11.92
C GLY A 18 -18.81 -8.86 -10.38
N GLU A 19 -17.76 -9.33 -9.71
CA GLU A 19 -17.64 -9.29 -8.24
C GLU A 19 -18.00 -7.91 -7.72
N ASN A 20 -18.67 -7.87 -6.57
CA ASN A 20 -19.04 -6.59 -5.99
C ASN A 20 -17.79 -5.80 -5.55
N PRO A 21 -17.83 -4.45 -5.51
CA PRO A 21 -16.67 -3.61 -5.17
C PRO A 21 -16.00 -3.97 -3.83
N GLU A 22 -16.76 -4.30 -2.81
CA GLU A 22 -16.22 -4.70 -1.48
C GLU A 22 -15.44 -6.01 -1.57
N THR A 23 -15.97 -6.99 -2.30
CA THR A 23 -15.28 -8.27 -2.54
C THR A 23 -13.97 -8.08 -3.31
N VAL A 24 -13.95 -7.19 -4.30
CA VAL A 24 -12.75 -6.86 -5.08
C VAL A 24 -11.67 -6.26 -4.17
N VAL A 25 -12.04 -5.31 -3.29
CA VAL A 25 -11.11 -4.71 -2.32
C VAL A 25 -10.62 -5.75 -1.33
N SER A 26 -11.50 -6.59 -0.76
CA SER A 26 -11.12 -7.65 0.16
C SER A 26 -10.12 -8.62 -0.46
N LYS A 27 -10.43 -9.14 -1.65
CA LYS A 27 -9.54 -10.07 -2.36
C LYS A 27 -8.18 -9.44 -2.70
N PHE A 28 -8.18 -8.15 -3.05
CA PHE A 28 -6.94 -7.42 -3.27
C PHE A 28 -6.08 -7.41 -1.99
N ILE A 29 -6.64 -6.96 -0.87
CA ILE A 29 -5.90 -6.85 0.39
C ILE A 29 -5.45 -8.23 0.91
N ASP A 30 -6.31 -9.25 0.82
CA ASP A 30 -5.98 -10.61 1.23
C ASP A 30 -4.81 -11.17 0.42
N ASN A 31 -4.81 -10.98 -0.91
CA ASN A 31 -3.71 -11.40 -1.76
C ASN A 31 -2.41 -10.63 -1.47
N VAL A 32 -2.48 -9.33 -1.18
CA VAL A 32 -1.31 -8.54 -0.73
C VAL A 32 -0.77 -9.11 0.58
N LYS A 33 -1.62 -9.34 1.57
CA LYS A 33 -1.26 -9.92 2.86
C LYS A 33 -0.59 -11.29 2.74
N GLU A 34 -1.06 -12.11 1.81
CA GLU A 34 -0.50 -13.44 1.52
C GLU A 34 0.71 -13.39 0.57
N LYS A 35 1.17 -12.21 0.19
CA LYS A 35 2.28 -11.98 -0.77
C LYS A 35 2.02 -12.58 -2.17
N LYS A 36 0.74 -12.78 -2.52
CA LYS A 36 0.28 -13.25 -3.83
C LYS A 36 0.09 -12.06 -4.78
N PHE A 37 1.16 -11.34 -5.09
CA PHE A 37 1.09 -10.07 -5.81
C PHE A 37 0.54 -10.19 -7.23
N ASP A 38 0.84 -11.29 -7.92
CA ASP A 38 0.30 -11.56 -9.26
C ASP A 38 -1.22 -11.77 -9.22
N GLU A 39 -1.75 -12.40 -8.15
CA GLU A 39 -3.18 -12.51 -7.92
C GLU A 39 -3.79 -11.16 -7.53
N ALA A 40 -3.15 -10.38 -6.65
CA ALA A 40 -3.58 -9.05 -6.27
C ALA A 40 -3.70 -8.13 -7.51
N SER A 41 -2.74 -8.21 -8.46
CA SER A 41 -2.75 -7.42 -9.68
C SER A 41 -3.98 -7.66 -10.58
N LYS A 42 -4.63 -8.81 -10.48
CA LYS A 42 -5.85 -9.10 -11.23
C LYS A 42 -7.03 -8.23 -10.80
N TYR A 43 -6.98 -7.68 -9.60
CA TYR A 43 -8.00 -6.80 -9.04
C TYR A 43 -7.70 -5.31 -9.24
N SER A 44 -6.56 -4.95 -9.83
CA SER A 44 -6.14 -3.57 -10.08
C SER A 44 -6.18 -3.19 -11.55
N VAL A 45 -6.47 -1.90 -11.86
CA VAL A 45 -6.33 -1.34 -13.20
C VAL A 45 -4.88 -1.04 -13.54
N ASN A 46 -4.09 -0.62 -12.55
CA ASN A 46 -2.65 -0.38 -12.67
C ASN A 46 -1.88 -1.58 -12.11
N LYS A 47 -1.19 -2.30 -12.99
CA LYS A 47 -0.47 -3.53 -12.61
C LYS A 47 0.95 -3.26 -12.09
N ASP A 48 1.44 -2.04 -12.26
CA ASP A 48 2.84 -1.70 -11.96
C ASP A 48 3.17 -1.68 -10.47
N PHE A 49 2.19 -1.44 -9.59
CA PHE A 49 2.39 -1.47 -8.13
C PHE A 49 2.93 -2.82 -7.61
N THR A 50 2.68 -3.91 -8.34
CA THR A 50 3.16 -5.25 -7.93
C THR A 50 4.66 -5.41 -8.10
N LYS A 51 5.29 -4.63 -8.99
CA LYS A 51 6.74 -4.65 -9.18
C LYS A 51 7.43 -4.08 -7.94
N ASP A 52 6.85 -3.03 -7.37
CA ASP A 52 7.37 -2.36 -6.18
C ASP A 52 7.17 -3.19 -4.90
N LEU A 53 6.20 -4.12 -4.92
CA LEU A 53 5.93 -5.03 -3.81
C LEU A 53 6.70 -6.36 -3.88
N LYS A 54 7.31 -6.71 -5.02
CA LYS A 54 8.20 -7.86 -5.15
C LYS A 54 9.57 -7.51 -4.58
N LEU A 55 9.63 -7.41 -3.24
CA LEU A 55 10.82 -7.02 -2.52
C LEU A 55 11.88 -8.12 -2.58
N GLU A 56 13.05 -7.79 -3.12
CA GLU A 56 14.27 -8.54 -2.87
C GLU A 56 14.88 -8.03 -1.57
N TYR A 57 14.90 -8.88 -0.54
CA TYR A 57 15.43 -8.48 0.76
C TYR A 57 16.95 -8.50 0.75
N ASN A 58 17.56 -7.35 1.04
CA ASN A 58 19.02 -7.22 1.08
C ASN A 58 19.66 -7.88 2.32
N ASN A 59 18.87 -8.06 3.38
CA ASN A 59 19.32 -8.67 4.62
C ASN A 59 18.14 -9.26 5.42
N LYS A 60 18.48 -10.05 6.45
CA LYS A 60 17.50 -10.74 7.31
C LYS A 60 16.62 -9.77 8.12
N MET A 61 17.15 -8.61 8.50
CA MET A 61 16.38 -7.63 9.26
C MET A 61 15.29 -7.01 8.38
N GLN A 62 15.64 -6.62 7.15
CA GLN A 62 14.66 -6.12 6.19
C GLN A 62 13.57 -7.16 5.91
N GLN A 63 13.97 -8.43 5.72
CA GLN A 63 13.01 -9.52 5.56
C GLN A 63 12.07 -9.63 6.77
N LEU A 64 12.58 -9.67 7.99
CA LEU A 64 11.80 -9.75 9.22
C LEU A 64 10.82 -8.57 9.34
N PHE A 65 11.28 -7.36 9.02
CA PHE A 65 10.47 -6.16 9.08
C PHE A 65 9.26 -6.26 8.14
N PHE A 66 9.49 -6.54 6.86
CA PHE A 66 8.39 -6.65 5.90
C PHE A 66 7.48 -7.84 6.17
N GLU A 67 8.01 -9.00 6.57
CA GLU A 67 7.19 -10.15 6.97
C GLU A 67 6.29 -9.82 8.17
N THR A 68 6.81 -9.02 9.11
CA THR A 68 6.02 -8.53 10.24
C THR A 68 4.90 -7.59 9.78
N LEU A 69 5.17 -6.69 8.83
CA LEU A 69 4.14 -5.84 8.24
C LEU A 69 3.04 -6.66 7.54
N PHE A 70 3.40 -7.58 6.64
CA PHE A 70 2.42 -8.43 5.95
C PHE A 70 1.55 -9.23 6.94
N LYS A 71 2.17 -9.86 7.93
CA LYS A 71 1.50 -10.68 8.94
C LYS A 71 0.51 -9.90 9.79
N ASN A 72 0.79 -8.62 10.05
CA ASN A 72 -0.02 -7.78 10.92
C ASN A 72 -1.12 -7.00 10.21
N ILE A 73 -1.24 -7.08 8.87
CA ILE A 73 -2.35 -6.46 8.16
C ILE A 73 -3.67 -7.05 8.68
N LYS A 74 -4.50 -6.20 9.30
CA LYS A 74 -5.90 -6.46 9.58
C LYS A 74 -6.70 -5.32 9.01
N TYR A 75 -7.86 -5.61 8.47
CA TYR A 75 -8.69 -4.58 7.86
C TYR A 75 -10.17 -4.82 8.09
N GLU A 76 -10.93 -3.75 7.98
CA GLU A 76 -12.38 -3.73 8.05
C GLU A 76 -12.91 -2.72 7.02
N ILE A 77 -13.89 -3.11 6.23
CA ILE A 77 -14.61 -2.20 5.35
C ILE A 77 -15.60 -1.41 6.21
N VAL A 78 -15.38 -0.10 6.33
CA VAL A 78 -16.15 0.80 7.20
C VAL A 78 -17.08 1.74 6.43
N GLY A 79 -16.99 1.75 5.10
CA GLY A 79 -17.86 2.60 4.28
C GLY A 79 -17.87 2.21 2.82
N LYS A 80 -18.97 2.57 2.15
CA LYS A 80 -19.19 2.41 0.72
C LYS A 80 -20.00 3.57 0.21
N GLU A 81 -19.49 4.23 -0.80
CA GLU A 81 -20.15 5.36 -1.46
C GLU A 81 -20.09 5.18 -2.97
N LYS A 82 -21.23 5.34 -3.65
CA LYS A 82 -21.29 5.31 -5.11
C LYS A 82 -21.29 6.74 -5.65
N GLN A 83 -20.33 7.04 -6.53
CA GLN A 83 -20.20 8.34 -7.19
C GLN A 83 -20.15 8.13 -8.72
N GLY A 84 -21.31 8.28 -9.39
CA GLY A 84 -21.42 8.01 -10.82
C GLY A 84 -21.03 6.58 -11.18
N ASP A 85 -19.98 6.44 -11.99
CA ASP A 85 -19.47 5.14 -12.47
C ASP A 85 -18.41 4.49 -11.55
N VAL A 86 -18.03 5.16 -10.47
CA VAL A 86 -17.07 4.63 -9.51
C VAL A 86 -17.74 4.32 -8.17
N THR A 87 -17.15 3.41 -7.42
CA THR A 87 -17.53 3.11 -6.05
C THR A 87 -16.31 3.30 -5.15
N ILE A 88 -16.47 4.14 -4.13
CA ILE A 88 -15.44 4.37 -3.12
C ILE A 88 -15.68 3.44 -1.95
N ILE A 89 -14.70 2.61 -1.63
CA ILE A 89 -14.71 1.70 -0.47
C ILE A 89 -13.74 2.26 0.56
N THR A 90 -14.28 2.65 1.71
CA THR A 90 -13.49 3.12 2.85
C THR A 90 -13.08 1.93 3.70
N VAL A 91 -11.78 1.79 3.94
CA VAL A 91 -11.20 0.67 4.68
C VAL A 91 -10.41 1.20 5.87
N SER A 92 -10.70 0.68 7.05
CA SER A 92 -9.87 0.85 8.25
C SER A 92 -8.85 -0.28 8.27
N VAL A 93 -7.57 0.06 8.34
CA VAL A 93 -6.46 -0.90 8.37
C VAL A 93 -5.71 -0.76 9.70
N GLU A 94 -5.56 -1.88 10.42
CA GLU A 94 -4.65 -1.99 11.57
C GLU A 94 -3.38 -2.69 11.11
N ASN A 95 -2.24 -2.07 11.36
CA ASN A 95 -0.92 -2.68 11.13
C ASN A 95 0.08 -2.17 12.16
N VAL A 96 1.33 -2.62 12.08
CA VAL A 96 2.45 -2.08 12.87
C VAL A 96 2.53 -0.57 12.69
N ASP A 97 2.63 0.14 13.80
CA ASP A 97 2.93 1.58 13.84
C ASP A 97 4.43 1.78 13.55
N THR A 98 4.76 1.94 12.27
CA THR A 98 6.15 2.04 11.84
C THR A 98 6.85 3.25 12.45
N GLN A 99 6.14 4.39 12.57
CA GLN A 99 6.68 5.60 13.20
C GLN A 99 7.06 5.34 14.66
N LYS A 100 6.18 4.70 15.40
CA LYS A 100 6.44 4.38 16.81
C LYS A 100 7.56 3.36 16.98
N VAL A 101 7.64 2.35 16.11
CA VAL A 101 8.75 1.39 16.09
C VAL A 101 10.08 2.11 15.89
N PHE A 102 10.21 2.93 14.85
CA PHE A 102 11.44 3.68 14.58
C PHE A 102 11.79 4.63 15.71
N MET A 103 10.80 5.35 16.27
CA MET A 103 10.99 6.25 17.40
C MET A 103 11.52 5.52 18.65
N MET A 104 10.95 4.35 18.98
CA MET A 104 11.40 3.53 20.12
C MET A 104 12.86 3.09 19.95
N ILE A 105 13.24 2.66 18.76
CA ILE A 105 14.61 2.23 18.47
C ILE A 105 15.56 3.42 18.54
N PHE A 106 15.19 4.56 17.95
CA PHE A 106 16.00 5.78 17.99
C PHE A 106 16.21 6.27 19.43
N GLN A 107 15.16 6.33 20.25
CA GLN A 107 15.25 6.72 21.67
C GLN A 107 16.19 5.79 22.45
N LYS A 108 16.12 4.48 22.15
CA LYS A 108 17.00 3.53 22.81
C LYS A 108 18.46 3.73 22.42
N LEU A 109 18.75 3.90 21.13
CA LEU A 109 20.09 4.19 20.64
C LEU A 109 20.68 5.46 21.29
N LEU A 110 19.89 6.53 21.38
CA LEU A 110 20.32 7.75 22.06
C LEU A 110 20.65 7.49 23.54
N LYS A 111 19.75 6.80 24.25
CA LYS A 111 19.97 6.49 25.68
C LYS A 111 21.24 5.68 25.89
N ASP A 112 21.46 4.65 25.07
CA ASP A 112 22.63 3.77 25.18
C ASP A 112 23.91 4.52 24.85
N THR A 113 23.92 5.42 23.87
CA THR A 113 25.04 6.28 23.52
C THR A 113 25.43 7.20 24.68
N PHE A 114 24.45 7.81 25.36
CA PHE A 114 24.74 8.72 26.50
C PHE A 114 25.10 7.98 27.81
N SER A 115 24.69 6.72 27.94
CA SER A 115 24.97 5.94 29.18
C SER A 115 26.28 5.16 29.13
N GLN A 116 27.08 5.28 28.06
CA GLN A 116 28.33 4.50 27.85
C GLN A 116 28.13 3.00 28.05
N SER A 117 26.90 2.49 27.88
CA SER A 117 26.60 1.08 27.95
C SER A 117 27.02 0.37 26.65
N ASN A 118 27.35 -0.93 26.73
CA ASN A 118 27.56 -1.74 25.53
C ASN A 118 26.23 -1.76 24.74
N THR A 119 26.14 -0.92 23.72
CA THR A 119 24.96 -0.84 22.86
C THR A 119 24.87 -2.12 22.03
N PRO A 120 23.80 -2.89 22.15
CA PRO A 120 23.60 -4.03 21.26
C PRO A 120 23.45 -3.54 19.81
N PRO A 121 23.79 -4.37 18.82
CA PRO A 121 23.57 -4.02 17.42
C PRO A 121 22.13 -3.57 17.18
N ILE A 122 21.95 -2.55 16.34
CA ILE A 122 20.64 -2.00 16.01
C ILE A 122 19.66 -3.08 15.51
N GLU A 123 20.19 -4.09 14.82
CA GLU A 123 19.44 -5.24 14.33
C GLU A 123 18.79 -6.05 15.46
N GLU A 124 19.48 -6.20 16.59
CA GLU A 124 18.94 -6.92 17.76
C GLU A 124 17.78 -6.14 18.39
N GLU A 125 17.90 -4.83 18.46
CA GLU A 125 16.83 -3.99 19.02
C GLU A 125 15.62 -3.98 18.08
N PHE A 126 15.78 -3.86 16.76
CA PHE A 126 14.72 -4.03 15.79
C PHE A 126 14.03 -5.39 15.95
N LYS A 127 14.81 -6.45 16.03
CA LYS A 127 14.29 -7.80 16.21
C LYS A 127 13.45 -7.91 17.48
N LYS A 128 13.94 -7.44 18.61
CA LYS A 128 13.22 -7.46 19.89
C LYS A 128 11.86 -6.74 19.79
N VAL A 129 11.83 -5.56 19.16
CA VAL A 129 10.59 -4.78 19.01
C VAL A 129 9.61 -5.50 18.06
N LEU A 130 10.09 -5.99 16.92
CA LEU A 130 9.24 -6.62 15.91
C LEU A 130 8.69 -7.99 16.33
N GLU A 131 9.47 -8.78 17.09
CA GLU A 131 9.06 -10.07 17.61
C GLU A 131 8.27 -9.98 18.93
N SER A 132 8.17 -8.77 19.50
CA SER A 132 7.38 -8.55 20.71
C SER A 132 5.89 -8.87 20.48
N LYS A 133 5.27 -9.49 21.47
CA LYS A 133 3.80 -9.66 21.49
C LYS A 133 3.06 -8.33 21.53
N GLU A 134 3.74 -7.27 22.01
CA GLU A 134 3.22 -5.91 22.16
C GLU A 134 3.79 -4.96 21.11
N VAL A 135 4.14 -5.48 19.91
CA VAL A 135 4.57 -4.60 18.80
C VAL A 135 3.56 -3.48 18.61
N PRO A 136 4.02 -2.20 18.59
CA PRO A 136 3.11 -1.07 18.46
C PRO A 136 2.25 -1.19 17.21
N LYS A 137 0.95 -0.90 17.32
CA LYS A 137 0.00 -0.94 16.21
C LYS A 137 -0.76 0.38 16.11
N ALA A 138 -1.09 0.76 14.89
CA ALA A 138 -1.93 1.90 14.58
C ALA A 138 -3.06 1.49 13.63
N LYS A 139 -4.20 2.19 13.76
CA LYS A 139 -5.31 2.10 12.81
C LYS A 139 -5.29 3.34 11.92
N ASN A 140 -5.29 3.11 10.62
CA ASN A 140 -5.35 4.15 9.61
C ASN A 140 -6.51 3.88 8.66
N VAL A 141 -7.03 4.92 8.02
CA VAL A 141 -8.15 4.79 7.07
C VAL A 141 -7.66 5.18 5.69
N THR A 142 -8.05 4.42 4.69
CA THR A 142 -7.80 4.74 3.27
C THR A 142 -9.05 4.48 2.43
N LYS A 143 -9.08 5.07 1.23
CA LYS A 143 -10.20 4.95 0.30
C LYS A 143 -9.74 4.26 -0.97
N PHE A 144 -10.33 3.12 -1.29
CA PHE A 144 -10.13 2.42 -2.54
C PHE A 144 -11.17 2.87 -3.55
N VAL A 145 -10.73 3.40 -4.69
CA VAL A 145 -11.61 3.76 -5.80
C VAL A 145 -11.76 2.54 -6.70
N VAL A 146 -12.96 2.00 -6.76
CA VAL A 146 -13.32 0.86 -7.62
C VAL A 146 -14.03 1.37 -8.86
N VAL A 147 -13.48 1.05 -10.03
CA VAL A 147 -14.01 1.41 -11.35
C VAL A 147 -14.58 0.19 -12.06
N LYS A 148 -15.64 0.38 -12.83
CA LYS A 148 -16.20 -0.67 -13.67
C LYS A 148 -15.43 -0.74 -14.98
N THR A 149 -14.87 -1.90 -15.30
CA THR A 149 -14.17 -2.17 -16.57
C THR A 149 -14.87 -3.24 -17.38
N LYS A 150 -14.38 -3.52 -18.58
CA LYS A 150 -14.88 -4.64 -19.41
C LYS A 150 -14.63 -6.00 -18.77
N GLU A 151 -13.61 -6.09 -17.90
CA GLU A 151 -13.23 -7.31 -17.18
C GLU A 151 -13.89 -7.42 -15.79
N GLY A 152 -14.80 -6.52 -15.44
CA GLY A 152 -15.44 -6.42 -14.12
C GLY A 152 -14.94 -5.23 -13.31
N ASN A 153 -15.22 -5.24 -12.01
CA ASN A 153 -14.78 -4.21 -11.10
C ASN A 153 -13.28 -4.33 -10.81
N LYS A 154 -12.56 -3.22 -10.86
CA LYS A 154 -11.11 -3.13 -10.59
C LYS A 154 -10.82 -1.93 -9.70
N ILE A 155 -9.76 -2.01 -8.93
CA ILE A 155 -9.30 -0.94 -8.03
C ILE A 155 -8.28 -0.07 -8.76
N ASN A 156 -8.41 1.24 -8.63
CA ASN A 156 -7.30 2.16 -8.91
C ASN A 156 -6.44 2.25 -7.64
N VAL A 157 -5.38 1.45 -7.57
CA VAL A 157 -4.49 1.40 -6.41
C VAL A 157 -3.59 2.63 -6.40
N THR A 158 -3.53 3.33 -5.27
CA THR A 158 -2.70 4.53 -5.07
C THR A 158 -1.53 4.25 -4.13
N ALA A 159 -0.49 5.10 -4.17
CA ALA A 159 0.61 5.04 -3.22
C ALA A 159 0.12 5.16 -1.76
N GLU A 160 -0.92 5.98 -1.51
CA GLU A 160 -1.55 6.11 -0.20
C GLU A 160 -2.19 4.79 0.26
N ASN A 161 -2.87 4.06 -0.64
CA ASN A 161 -3.45 2.76 -0.28
C ASN A 161 -2.36 1.80 0.20
N ILE A 162 -1.24 1.74 -0.52
CA ILE A 162 -0.10 0.89 -0.18
C ILE A 162 0.54 1.36 1.13
N ASP A 163 0.78 2.66 1.29
CA ASP A 163 1.38 3.20 2.52
C ASP A 163 0.55 2.88 3.76
N VAL A 164 -0.78 3.02 3.68
CA VAL A 164 -1.68 2.65 4.78
C VAL A 164 -1.66 1.14 5.05
N LEU A 165 -1.65 0.30 4.02
CA LEU A 165 -1.53 -1.15 4.20
C LEU A 165 -0.24 -1.54 4.92
N PHE A 166 0.85 -0.82 4.69
CA PHE A 166 2.16 -1.04 5.31
C PHE A 166 2.45 -0.15 6.53
N GLY A 167 1.41 0.26 7.26
CA GLY A 167 1.57 0.95 8.56
C GLY A 167 2.20 2.34 8.45
N LYS A 168 1.96 3.04 7.34
CA LYS A 168 2.52 4.37 7.06
C LYS A 168 4.04 4.39 6.89
N LEU A 169 4.61 3.31 6.34
CA LEU A 169 6.06 3.16 6.19
C LEU A 169 6.67 4.29 5.34
N ASN A 170 6.13 4.57 4.15
CA ASN A 170 6.66 5.61 3.27
C ASN A 170 6.55 7.00 3.91
N THR A 171 5.40 7.29 4.52
CA THR A 171 5.21 8.53 5.31
C THR A 171 6.23 8.62 6.45
N THR A 172 6.47 7.53 7.17
CA THR A 172 7.45 7.49 8.26
C THR A 172 8.87 7.76 7.77
N LEU A 173 9.29 7.11 6.69
CA LEU A 173 10.62 7.31 6.11
C LEU A 173 10.80 8.74 5.58
N ALA A 174 9.79 9.32 4.93
CA ALA A 174 9.82 10.71 4.49
C ALA A 174 10.00 11.67 5.68
N ASN A 175 9.27 11.46 6.77
CA ASN A 175 9.39 12.29 7.97
C ASN A 175 10.75 12.15 8.65
N LEU A 176 11.38 10.96 8.63
CA LEU A 176 12.71 10.76 9.17
C LEU A 176 13.78 11.49 8.35
N ASN A 177 13.63 11.51 7.02
CA ASN A 177 14.56 12.24 6.16
C ASN A 177 14.52 13.76 6.42
N THR A 178 13.34 14.33 6.68
CA THR A 178 13.24 15.77 6.99
C THR A 178 13.88 16.15 8.32
N LEU A 179 13.90 15.26 9.32
CA LEU A 179 14.57 15.52 10.60
C LEU A 179 16.09 15.55 10.48
N GLY A 180 16.67 14.99 9.41
CA GLY A 180 18.12 15.00 9.16
C GLY A 180 18.61 16.20 8.34
N THR A 181 17.73 16.95 7.69
CA THR A 181 18.09 18.02 6.73
C THR A 181 18.03 19.43 7.29
N ASP A 182 17.57 19.64 8.52
CA ASP A 182 17.54 20.98 9.14
C ASP A 182 18.93 21.54 9.53
N GLY A 183 20.03 20.97 9.01
CA GLY A 183 21.40 21.33 9.35
C GLY A 183 22.38 21.59 8.20
N GLU A 184 21.99 21.44 6.95
CA GLU A 184 22.91 21.67 5.83
C GLU A 184 22.25 22.50 4.71
N GLU A 185 22.54 23.82 4.74
CA GLU A 185 22.46 24.64 3.55
C GLU A 185 23.49 24.16 2.52
N GLU A 186 23.01 23.91 1.30
CA GLU A 186 23.71 23.89 0.02
C GLU A 186 25.07 23.16 -0.07
N ASN A 187 25.03 21.95 -0.59
CA ASN A 187 25.99 21.54 -1.62
C ASN A 187 25.34 20.57 -2.61
N ASP A 188 25.07 21.10 -3.81
CA ASP A 188 24.77 20.30 -4.99
C ASP A 188 25.92 19.32 -5.24
N ASN A 189 25.67 18.06 -5.14
CA ASN A 189 26.05 16.98 -6.06
C ASN A 189 26.04 15.62 -5.34
N GLU A 190 25.50 14.63 -6.09
CA GLU A 190 25.62 13.20 -5.83
C GLU A 190 24.83 12.60 -4.66
N ASN A 191 23.51 12.35 -4.90
CA ASN A 191 22.89 11.09 -4.46
C ASN A 191 21.60 10.80 -5.24
N GLN A 192 21.77 10.38 -6.49
CA GLN A 192 20.72 9.82 -7.36
C GLN A 192 20.52 8.33 -7.11
N ILE A 193 20.32 7.85 -5.87
CA ILE A 193 20.12 6.40 -5.66
C ILE A 193 18.82 6.06 -4.92
N LEU A 194 18.06 7.03 -4.42
CA LEU A 194 16.80 6.77 -3.71
C LEU A 194 15.56 7.49 -4.26
N GLN A 195 15.61 8.03 -5.50
CA GLN A 195 14.48 8.73 -6.12
C GLN A 195 13.86 7.99 -7.32
N GLU A 196 13.83 6.68 -7.34
CA GLU A 196 12.91 5.95 -8.21
C GLU A 196 11.77 5.34 -7.39
N GLY A 197 10.98 6.21 -6.78
CA GLY A 197 9.58 5.90 -6.47
C GLY A 197 8.74 6.05 -7.75
N PRO A 198 7.58 5.35 -7.87
CA PRO A 198 6.80 5.29 -9.10
C PRO A 198 6.39 6.70 -9.56
N ASN A 199 6.75 7.06 -10.79
CA ASN A 199 6.38 8.28 -11.49
C ASN A 199 4.92 8.67 -11.25
N ALA A 200 4.70 9.71 -10.48
CA ALA A 200 3.43 10.45 -10.49
C ALA A 200 3.29 11.05 -11.89
N GLY A 201 2.21 10.68 -12.59
CA GLY A 201 1.97 11.01 -13.98
C GLY A 201 2.18 12.49 -14.27
N LYS A 202 2.94 12.74 -15.31
CA LYS A 202 3.11 14.06 -15.92
C LYS A 202 1.72 14.58 -16.30
N ASP A 203 1.39 15.77 -15.80
CA ASP A 203 0.24 16.57 -16.22
C ASP A 203 0.15 16.63 -17.75
N GLN A 204 -0.79 15.91 -18.33
CA GLN A 204 -1.22 16.15 -19.69
C GLN A 204 -2.08 17.42 -19.68
N LYS A 205 -1.44 18.52 -20.06
CA LYS A 205 -2.10 19.78 -20.38
C LYS A 205 -3.13 19.52 -21.48
N LEU A 206 -4.41 19.51 -21.11
CA LEU A 206 -5.53 19.48 -22.02
C LEU A 206 -5.46 20.75 -22.90
N THR A 207 -5.06 20.57 -24.16
CA THR A 207 -5.22 21.60 -25.21
C THR A 207 -6.69 21.59 -25.64
N GLU A 208 -7.38 22.69 -25.36
CA GLU A 208 -8.73 22.94 -25.88
C GLU A 208 -8.74 22.95 -27.42
N PRO A 209 -9.74 22.33 -28.07
CA PRO A 209 -9.90 22.44 -29.50
C PRO A 209 -10.40 23.83 -29.86
N LYS A 210 -9.66 24.54 -30.72
CA LYS A 210 -10.11 25.80 -31.34
C LYS A 210 -11.34 25.51 -32.19
N LEU A 211 -12.45 26.14 -31.85
CA LEU A 211 -13.61 26.25 -32.74
C LEU A 211 -13.28 27.24 -33.86
N ASP A 212 -13.13 26.74 -35.07
CA ASP A 212 -13.13 27.56 -36.28
C ASP A 212 -14.60 27.99 -36.58
N LYS A 213 -14.82 29.30 -36.53
CA LYS A 213 -16.02 29.92 -37.07
C LYS A 213 -15.93 29.99 -38.59
N LYS A 214 -16.86 29.31 -39.24
CA LYS A 214 -17.44 29.76 -40.53
C LYS A 214 -18.89 29.37 -40.60
#